data_426024a6f84a029730c2ec3ee3f5666c
#
_entry.id   426024a6f84a029730c2ec3ee3f5666c
#
_cell.length_a   1.000
_cell.length_b   1.000
_cell.length_c   1.000
_cell.angle_alpha   90.00
_cell.angle_beta   90.00
_cell.angle_gamma   90.00
#
_symmetry.space_group_name_H-M   'P 1'
#
loop_
_entity.id
_entity.type
_entity.pdbx_description
1 polymer ?
#
loop_
_entity_poly.entity_id
_entity_poly.type
_entity_poly.pdbx_seq_one_letter_code
_entity_poly.pdbx_strand_id
1 'polypeptide(L)'
;AGDASESARQAAESAAAAKQSEEASSSSASAAAQKASESSQSAAEAELSRKTAESAAGNAARDATTATEKARESAESAQSAEQSRIAAEEAVNRIPTVVGPPGPKGEQGPAGPQGP
;
A
#
# COMPACT_ATOMS: atom_id res chain seq x y z
N ALA A 1 -40.37 -41.28 66.20
CA ALA A 1 -41.34 -40.88 65.34
C ALA A 1 -41.12 -39.53 64.67
N GLY A 2 -41.54 -38.36 65.23
CA GLY A 2 -41.41 -37.09 64.57
C GLY A 2 -39.95 -36.66 64.29
N ASP A 3 -39.09 -36.96 65.23
CA ASP A 3 -37.61 -36.56 65.13
C ASP A 3 -36.93 -37.35 64.01
N ALA A 4 -37.26 -38.65 63.84
CA ALA A 4 -36.64 -39.44 62.77
C ALA A 4 -37.17 -39.01 61.39
N SER A 5 -38.42 -38.69 61.29
CA SER A 5 -39.01 -38.17 60.04
C SER A 5 -38.43 -36.81 59.68
N GLU A 6 -38.22 -35.94 60.65
CA GLU A 6 -37.68 -34.64 60.49
C GLU A 6 -36.22 -34.75 60.05
N SER A 7 -35.43 -35.63 60.68
CA SER A 7 -34.02 -35.87 60.36
C SER A 7 -33.91 -36.43 58.92
N ALA A 8 -34.81 -37.35 58.53
CA ALA A 8 -34.83 -37.91 57.16
C ALA A 8 -35.10 -36.79 56.11
N ARG A 9 -36.07 -35.94 56.44
CA ARG A 9 -36.43 -34.80 55.57
C ARG A 9 -35.27 -33.83 55.39
N GLN A 10 -34.61 -33.50 56.51
CA GLN A 10 -33.42 -32.61 56.47
C GLN A 10 -32.26 -33.22 55.66
N ALA A 11 -32.06 -34.53 55.81
CA ALA A 11 -31.03 -35.23 55.03
C ALA A 11 -31.35 -35.20 53.56
N ALA A 12 -32.62 -35.39 53.18
CA ALA A 12 -33.04 -35.32 51.77
C ALA A 12 -32.87 -33.92 51.21
N GLU A 13 -33.21 -32.88 52.00
CA GLU A 13 -33.01 -31.48 51.59
C GLU A 13 -31.52 -31.15 51.40
N SER A 14 -30.67 -31.62 52.30
CA SER A 14 -29.22 -31.42 52.21
C SER A 14 -28.65 -32.13 50.98
N ALA A 15 -29.11 -33.34 50.68
CA ALA A 15 -28.67 -34.09 49.51
C ALA A 15 -29.10 -33.38 48.21
N ALA A 16 -30.33 -32.84 48.18
CA ALA A 16 -30.81 -32.08 47.02
C ALA A 16 -30.01 -30.79 46.84
N ALA A 17 -29.70 -30.09 47.92
CA ALA A 17 -28.87 -28.88 47.86
C ALA A 17 -27.47 -29.20 47.38
N ALA A 18 -26.85 -30.29 47.84
CA ALA A 18 -25.54 -30.75 47.40
C ALA A 18 -25.55 -31.04 45.90
N LYS A 19 -26.57 -31.70 45.39
CA LYS A 19 -26.70 -32.00 43.97
C LYS A 19 -26.83 -30.74 43.14
N GLN A 20 -27.63 -29.77 43.59
CA GLN A 20 -27.78 -28.48 42.92
C GLN A 20 -26.42 -27.72 42.87
N SER A 21 -25.66 -27.77 43.94
CA SER A 21 -24.34 -27.16 44.00
C SER A 21 -23.36 -27.83 43.03
N GLU A 22 -23.42 -29.15 42.92
CA GLU A 22 -22.60 -29.90 41.94
C GLU A 22 -22.95 -29.53 40.52
N GLU A 23 -24.24 -29.40 40.22
CA GLU A 23 -24.69 -29.01 38.87
C GLU A 23 -24.31 -27.59 38.56
N ALA A 24 -24.39 -26.68 39.52
CA ALA A 24 -23.96 -25.30 39.34
C ALA A 24 -22.45 -25.20 39.11
N SER A 25 -21.66 -25.98 39.85
CA SER A 25 -20.20 -26.04 39.67
C SER A 25 -19.86 -26.59 38.29
N SER A 26 -20.53 -27.62 37.85
CA SER A 26 -20.35 -28.23 36.53
C SER A 26 -20.66 -27.21 35.43
N SER A 27 -21.78 -26.49 35.55
CA SER A 27 -22.16 -25.46 34.59
C SER A 27 -21.14 -24.31 34.56
N SER A 28 -20.65 -23.89 35.72
CA SER A 28 -19.64 -22.84 35.83
C SER A 28 -18.34 -23.28 35.20
N ALA A 29 -17.93 -24.54 35.45
CA ALA A 29 -16.71 -25.09 34.84
C ALA A 29 -16.79 -25.13 33.30
N SER A 30 -17.96 -25.55 32.80
CA SER A 30 -18.22 -25.57 31.33
C SER A 30 -18.17 -24.16 30.75
N ALA A 31 -18.79 -23.20 31.40
CA ALA A 31 -18.79 -21.81 30.95
C ALA A 31 -17.38 -21.25 30.97
N ALA A 32 -16.58 -21.54 32.00
CA ALA A 32 -15.19 -21.10 32.10
C ALA A 32 -14.35 -21.71 30.99
N ALA A 33 -14.54 -23.00 30.68
CA ALA A 33 -13.85 -23.67 29.59
C ALA A 33 -14.18 -23.06 28.23
N GLN A 34 -15.47 -22.74 27.99
CA GLN A 34 -15.90 -22.04 26.78
C GLN A 34 -15.25 -20.66 26.65
N LYS A 35 -15.23 -19.89 27.72
CA LYS A 35 -14.62 -18.55 27.73
C LYS A 35 -13.12 -18.62 27.48
N ALA A 36 -12.45 -19.62 28.07
CA ALA A 36 -11.04 -19.83 27.83
C ALA A 36 -10.76 -20.16 26.34
N SER A 37 -11.60 -21.00 25.74
CA SER A 37 -11.51 -21.34 24.32
C SER A 37 -11.74 -20.11 23.44
N GLU A 38 -12.77 -19.31 23.73
CA GLU A 38 -13.07 -18.07 23.01
C GLU A 38 -11.90 -17.07 23.11
N SER A 39 -11.31 -16.96 24.30
CA SER A 39 -10.15 -16.09 24.52
C SER A 39 -8.95 -16.53 23.69
N SER A 40 -8.70 -17.84 23.62
CA SER A 40 -7.62 -18.39 22.78
C SER A 40 -7.85 -18.10 21.31
N GLN A 41 -9.08 -18.24 20.84
CA GLN A 41 -9.46 -17.95 19.46
C GLN A 41 -9.29 -16.46 19.14
N SER A 42 -9.74 -15.60 20.05
CA SER A 42 -9.60 -14.15 19.90
C SER A 42 -8.13 -13.74 19.86
N ALA A 43 -7.30 -14.33 20.70
CA ALA A 43 -5.87 -14.08 20.70
C ALA A 43 -5.22 -14.52 19.38
N ALA A 44 -5.62 -15.67 18.84
CA ALA A 44 -5.12 -16.15 17.56
C ALA A 44 -5.53 -15.23 16.41
N GLU A 45 -6.79 -14.76 16.42
CA GLU A 45 -7.29 -13.81 15.41
C GLU A 45 -6.56 -12.48 15.49
N ALA A 46 -6.30 -11.99 16.71
CA ALA A 46 -5.55 -10.77 16.93
C ALA A 46 -4.12 -10.89 16.39
N GLU A 47 -3.48 -12.06 16.59
CA GLU A 47 -2.14 -12.31 16.08
C GLU A 47 -2.13 -12.34 14.55
N LEU A 48 -3.14 -12.96 13.91
CA LEU A 48 -3.28 -12.97 12.45
C LEU A 48 -3.47 -11.55 11.91
N SER A 49 -4.30 -10.75 12.58
CA SER A 49 -4.52 -9.36 12.21
C SER A 49 -3.24 -8.54 12.32
N ARG A 50 -2.46 -8.78 13.38
CA ARG A 50 -1.18 -8.13 13.57
C ARG A 50 -0.21 -8.46 12.44
N LYS A 51 -0.11 -9.72 12.06
CA LYS A 51 0.75 -10.17 10.96
C LYS A 51 0.32 -9.57 9.63
N THR A 52 -0.98 -9.52 9.38
CA THR A 52 -1.55 -8.90 8.18
C THR A 52 -1.19 -7.41 8.13
N ALA A 53 -1.34 -6.72 9.26
CA ALA A 53 -1.00 -5.31 9.35
C ALA A 53 0.51 -5.07 9.13
N GLU A 54 1.36 -5.93 9.67
CA GLU A 54 2.81 -5.86 9.46
C GLU A 54 3.16 -6.04 7.98
N SER A 55 2.55 -7.02 7.32
CA SER A 55 2.76 -7.27 5.89
C SER A 55 2.31 -6.09 5.06
N ALA A 56 1.15 -5.52 5.38
CA ALA A 56 0.62 -4.34 4.69
C ALA A 56 1.54 -3.13 4.87
N ALA A 57 2.03 -2.92 6.10
CA ALA A 57 2.97 -1.84 6.40
C ALA A 57 4.29 -2.02 5.64
N GLY A 58 4.80 -3.25 5.58
CA GLY A 58 6.00 -3.57 4.82
C GLY A 58 5.84 -3.31 3.33
N ASN A 59 4.70 -3.70 2.78
CA ASN A 59 4.38 -3.45 1.37
C ASN A 59 4.24 -1.96 1.09
N ALA A 60 3.59 -1.22 1.98
CA ALA A 60 3.44 0.23 1.84
C ALA A 60 4.81 0.93 1.88
N ALA A 61 5.71 0.49 2.76
CA ALA A 61 7.07 1.03 2.84
C ALA A 61 7.86 0.77 1.56
N ARG A 62 7.76 -0.43 1.00
CA ARG A 62 8.39 -0.78 -0.29
C ARG A 62 7.82 0.03 -1.43
N ASP A 63 6.49 0.21 -1.46
CA ASP A 63 5.83 1.00 -2.49
C ASP A 63 6.27 2.46 -2.42
N ALA A 64 6.39 3.01 -1.20
CA ALA A 64 6.88 4.37 -0.99
C ALA A 64 8.32 4.53 -1.50
N THR A 65 9.17 3.54 -1.22
CA THR A 65 10.56 3.53 -1.71
C THR A 65 10.59 3.49 -3.25
N THR A 66 9.78 2.61 -3.85
CA THR A 66 9.66 2.49 -5.30
C THR A 66 9.17 3.78 -5.92
N ALA A 67 8.15 4.40 -5.33
CA ALA A 67 7.61 5.68 -5.80
C ALA A 67 8.67 6.78 -5.75
N THR A 68 9.46 6.84 -4.67
CA THR A 68 10.55 7.80 -4.52
C THR A 68 11.62 7.59 -5.59
N GLU A 69 12.01 6.35 -5.85
CA GLU A 69 12.99 6.00 -6.87
C GLU A 69 12.49 6.38 -8.27
N LYS A 70 11.21 6.10 -8.55
CA LYS A 70 10.62 6.43 -9.86
C LYS A 70 10.51 7.94 -10.05
N ALA A 71 10.18 8.68 -8.98
CA ALA A 71 10.15 10.14 -9.03
C ALA A 71 11.54 10.70 -9.32
N ARG A 72 12.60 10.15 -8.71
CA ARG A 72 13.97 10.56 -8.95
C ARG A 72 14.38 10.26 -10.40
N GLU A 73 14.07 9.06 -10.91
CA GLU A 73 14.34 8.67 -12.29
C GLU A 73 13.64 9.61 -13.27
N SER A 74 12.38 9.96 -12.98
CA SER A 74 11.61 10.89 -13.80
C SER A 74 12.25 12.29 -13.81
N ALA A 75 12.72 12.75 -12.67
CA ALA A 75 13.41 14.04 -12.57
C ALA A 75 14.72 14.03 -13.35
N GLU A 76 15.48 12.94 -13.27
CA GLU A 76 16.73 12.77 -14.04
C GLU A 76 16.45 12.75 -15.55
N SER A 77 15.39 12.05 -15.96
CA SER A 77 14.98 12.00 -17.36
C SER A 77 14.57 13.38 -17.88
N ALA A 78 13.83 14.12 -17.06
CA ALA A 78 13.43 15.50 -17.41
C ALA A 78 14.64 16.41 -17.54
N GLN A 79 15.62 16.26 -16.65
CA GLN A 79 16.89 17.01 -16.73
C GLN A 79 17.65 16.68 -18.01
N SER A 80 17.76 15.39 -18.36
CA SER A 80 18.42 14.95 -19.58
C SER A 80 17.72 15.48 -20.82
N ALA A 81 16.39 15.47 -20.82
CA ALA A 81 15.60 16.01 -21.92
C ALA A 81 15.83 17.52 -22.07
N GLU A 82 15.90 18.25 -20.96
CA GLU A 82 16.16 19.70 -20.96
C GLU A 82 17.56 19.99 -21.49
N GLN A 83 18.56 19.23 -21.08
CA GLN A 83 19.92 19.37 -21.56
C GLN A 83 20.00 19.11 -23.07
N SER A 84 19.28 18.09 -23.55
CA SER A 84 19.24 17.78 -24.98
C SER A 84 18.55 18.90 -25.76
N ARG A 85 17.50 19.49 -25.21
CA ARG A 85 16.79 20.62 -25.81
C ARG A 85 17.73 21.83 -25.94
N ILE A 86 18.45 22.14 -24.87
CA ILE A 86 19.40 23.26 -24.86
C ILE A 86 20.50 23.02 -25.87
N ALA A 87 21.04 21.78 -25.91
CA ALA A 87 22.11 21.44 -26.88
C ALA A 87 21.61 21.56 -28.33
N ALA A 88 20.34 21.16 -28.57
CA ALA A 88 19.74 21.29 -29.91
C ALA A 88 19.57 22.76 -30.30
N GLU A 89 19.10 23.61 -29.36
CA GLU A 89 18.97 25.05 -29.60
C GLU A 89 20.33 25.67 -29.91
N GLU A 90 21.35 25.35 -29.15
CA GLU A 90 22.68 25.85 -29.38
C GLU A 90 23.22 25.40 -30.74
N ALA A 91 22.98 24.15 -31.13
CA ALA A 91 23.39 23.63 -32.43
C ALA A 91 22.68 24.37 -33.55
N VAL A 92 21.39 24.65 -33.41
CA VAL A 92 20.63 25.43 -34.41
C VAL A 92 21.19 26.85 -34.51
N ASN A 93 21.51 27.46 -33.37
CA ASN A 93 22.08 28.83 -33.34
C ASN A 93 23.48 28.90 -33.93
N ARG A 94 24.21 27.79 -33.89
CA ARG A 94 25.54 27.70 -34.48
C ARG A 94 25.55 27.43 -35.97
N ILE A 95 24.42 26.96 -36.52
CA ILE A 95 24.31 26.78 -37.96
C ILE A 95 24.49 28.18 -38.59
N PRO A 96 25.56 28.41 -39.30
CA PRO A 96 25.72 29.73 -39.89
C PRO A 96 24.60 29.93 -40.91
N THR A 97 23.89 31.04 -40.77
CA THR A 97 23.02 31.51 -41.84
C THR A 97 23.95 31.97 -42.98
N VAL A 98 24.58 31.00 -43.61
CA VAL A 98 25.36 31.32 -44.82
C VAL A 98 24.33 31.42 -45.93
N VAL A 99 23.94 32.63 -46.19
CA VAL A 99 23.34 32.94 -47.47
C VAL A 99 24.50 32.72 -48.44
N GLY A 100 24.38 31.72 -49.28
CA GLY A 100 25.38 31.51 -50.31
C GLY A 100 25.55 32.78 -51.12
N PRO A 101 26.69 32.95 -51.77
CA PRO A 101 26.89 34.12 -52.60
C PRO A 101 25.76 34.24 -53.59
N PRO A 102 25.31 35.44 -53.90
CA PRO A 102 24.26 35.62 -54.89
C PRO A 102 24.66 34.92 -56.20
N GLY A 103 23.71 34.31 -56.83
CA GLY A 103 23.93 33.65 -58.12
C GLY A 103 24.60 34.61 -59.10
N PRO A 104 25.25 34.05 -60.08
CA PRO A 104 25.90 34.90 -61.03
C PRO A 104 24.87 35.85 -61.67
N LYS A 105 25.36 37.05 -61.91
CA LYS A 105 24.53 38.07 -62.55
C LYS A 105 24.10 37.52 -63.92
N GLY A 106 22.81 37.69 -64.25
CA GLY A 106 22.31 37.27 -65.55
C GLY A 106 23.12 37.89 -66.68
N GLU A 107 23.24 37.15 -67.71
CA GLU A 107 23.94 37.66 -68.89
C GLU A 107 23.29 38.96 -69.36
N GLN A 108 24.15 39.85 -69.71
CA GLN A 108 23.71 41.09 -70.31
C GLN A 108 23.02 40.78 -71.63
N GLY A 109 21.88 41.36 -71.85
CA GLY A 109 21.19 41.19 -73.13
C GLY A 109 22.08 41.62 -74.29
N PRO A 110 21.81 41.03 -75.43
CA PRO A 110 22.59 41.38 -76.60
C PRO A 110 22.54 42.88 -76.84
N ALA A 111 23.70 43.41 -77.19
CA ALA A 111 23.82 44.82 -77.50
C ALA A 111 22.86 45.20 -78.59
N GLY A 112 22.13 46.30 -78.43
CA GLY A 112 21.29 46.79 -79.47
C GLY A 112 22.05 47.03 -80.72
N PRO A 113 21.41 46.99 -81.87
CA PRO A 113 22.17 47.25 -83.12
C PRO A 113 22.80 48.60 -83.02
N GLN A 114 24.09 48.64 -83.30
CA GLN A 114 24.78 49.90 -83.34
C GLN A 114 24.38 50.66 -84.59
N GLY A 115 24.11 51.94 -84.40
CA GLY A 115 23.85 52.76 -85.59
C GLY A 115 25.08 52.78 -86.55
N PRO A 116 24.83 52.98 -87.74
CA PRO A 116 25.90 53.02 -88.71
C PRO A 116 27.00 53.99 -88.33
#